data_3f708cfbbecfbbc73585b78ce50777df
#
_entry.id   3f708cfbbecfbbc73585b78ce50777df
#
_cell.length_a   1.000
_cell.length_b   1.000
_cell.length_c   1.000
_cell.angle_alpha   90.00
_cell.angle_beta   90.00
_cell.angle_gamma   90.00
#
_symmetry.space_group_name_H-M   'P 1'
#
loop_
_entity.id
_entity.type
_entity.pdbx_description
1 polymer ?
#
loop_
_entity_poly.entity_id
_entity_poly.type
_entity_poly.pdbx_seq_one_letter_code
_entity_poly.pdbx_strand_id
1 'polypeptide(L)'
;IPMDKYLSKAEQLFLLQGKADGYAGMNGVELINSLEDTEQRFLEWFYHTQFEMSYGIVEHFLKKTPAELTYLSRLEKDKEEIFRSDGNRKKEMECSPEYICRLLDKRYQTAVFGNLYKDYARQMEQLFEEKCIATQLFEYQIKFELSMPGELLSSNTVSAEDGMLVWKVDAYRVLADNYRLQAESR
;
A
#
# COMPACT_ATOMS: atom_id res chain seq x y z
N ILE A 1 4.43 3.96 -5.86
CA ILE A 1 5.70 3.37 -6.36
C ILE A 1 5.39 2.07 -7.08
N PRO A 2 5.91 1.81 -8.30
CA PRO A 2 5.73 0.53 -8.99
C PRO A 2 6.33 -0.63 -8.20
N MET A 3 5.57 -1.72 -8.06
CA MET A 3 5.96 -2.90 -7.28
C MET A 3 7.15 -3.67 -7.92
N ASP A 4 7.30 -3.59 -9.24
CA ASP A 4 8.38 -4.25 -10.00
C ASP A 4 9.78 -3.73 -9.68
N LYS A 5 9.89 -2.59 -9.01
CA LYS A 5 11.17 -2.10 -8.46
C LYS A 5 11.66 -2.89 -7.24
N TYR A 6 10.78 -3.61 -6.58
CA TYR A 6 11.05 -4.34 -5.35
C TYR A 6 10.90 -5.84 -5.51
N LEU A 7 9.93 -6.27 -6.29
CA LEU A 7 9.54 -7.66 -6.45
C LEU A 7 9.61 -8.09 -7.91
N SER A 8 10.19 -9.25 -8.16
CA SER A 8 10.16 -9.89 -9.48
C SER A 8 8.73 -10.27 -9.88
N LYS A 9 8.52 -10.53 -11.16
CA LYS A 9 7.21 -10.95 -11.67
C LYS A 9 6.71 -12.24 -11.01
N ALA A 10 7.60 -13.19 -10.71
CA ALA A 10 7.26 -14.45 -10.05
C ALA A 10 6.76 -14.21 -8.63
N GLU A 11 7.42 -13.34 -7.87
CA GLU A 11 7.03 -12.98 -6.51
C GLU A 11 5.71 -12.21 -6.47
N GLN A 12 5.50 -11.29 -7.41
CA GLN A 12 4.21 -10.61 -7.55
C GLN A 12 3.08 -11.62 -7.84
N LEU A 13 3.30 -12.58 -8.75
CA LEU A 13 2.31 -13.62 -9.05
C LEU A 13 2.03 -14.52 -7.85
N PHE A 14 3.05 -14.82 -7.05
CA PHE A 14 2.87 -15.56 -5.81
C PHE A 14 2.00 -14.77 -4.81
N LEU A 15 2.38 -13.53 -4.52
CA LEU A 15 1.66 -12.68 -3.57
C LEU A 15 0.23 -12.34 -4.03
N LEU A 16 0.06 -12.00 -5.31
CA LEU A 16 -1.22 -11.51 -5.83
C LEU A 16 -2.18 -12.64 -6.26
N GLN A 17 -1.67 -13.79 -6.64
CA GLN A 17 -2.46 -14.87 -7.24
C GLN A 17 -2.23 -16.25 -6.60
N GLY A 18 -1.33 -16.36 -5.63
CA GLY A 18 -0.96 -17.64 -5.01
C GLY A 18 -0.22 -18.60 -5.95
N LYS A 19 0.34 -18.11 -7.07
CA LYS A 19 1.05 -18.94 -8.04
C LYS A 19 2.48 -19.17 -7.59
N ALA A 20 2.81 -20.41 -7.23
CA ALA A 20 4.11 -20.82 -6.71
C ALA A 20 5.11 -21.29 -7.78
N ASP A 21 4.82 -21.09 -9.07
CA ASP A 21 5.68 -21.60 -10.17
C ASP A 21 7.12 -21.08 -10.08
N GLY A 22 7.30 -19.84 -9.58
CA GLY A 22 8.62 -19.24 -9.38
C GLY A 22 9.45 -19.87 -8.25
N TYR A 23 8.85 -20.71 -7.43
CA TYR A 23 9.49 -21.42 -6.30
C TYR A 23 9.63 -22.93 -6.57
N ALA A 24 9.27 -23.38 -7.77
CA ALA A 24 9.34 -24.78 -8.15
C ALA A 24 10.80 -25.29 -8.11
N GLY A 25 11.00 -26.45 -7.49
CA GLY A 25 12.33 -27.09 -7.39
C GLY A 25 13.19 -26.62 -6.21
N MET A 26 12.77 -25.65 -5.43
CA MET A 26 13.47 -25.25 -4.20
C MET A 26 13.31 -26.31 -3.11
N ASN A 27 14.37 -26.58 -2.34
CA ASN A 27 14.25 -27.37 -1.11
C ASN A 27 13.60 -26.55 0.00
N GLY A 28 13.22 -27.20 1.12
CA GLY A 28 12.47 -26.53 2.19
C GLY A 28 13.16 -25.31 2.79
N VAL A 29 14.49 -25.32 2.93
CA VAL A 29 15.27 -24.20 3.51
C VAL A 29 15.36 -23.05 2.50
N GLU A 30 15.64 -23.36 1.23
CA GLU A 30 15.67 -22.38 0.15
C GLU A 30 14.32 -21.68 -0.01
N LEU A 31 13.24 -22.45 0.07
CA LEU A 31 11.88 -21.91 -0.01
C LEU A 31 11.59 -20.93 1.14
N ILE A 32 11.89 -21.31 2.38
CA ILE A 32 11.67 -20.45 3.55
C ILE A 32 12.46 -19.16 3.40
N ASN A 33 13.75 -19.22 3.10
CA ASN A 33 14.58 -18.04 2.93
C ASN A 33 14.08 -17.13 1.80
N SER A 34 13.62 -17.71 0.69
CA SER A 34 13.08 -16.95 -0.44
C SER A 34 11.76 -16.25 -0.10
N LEU A 35 10.89 -16.91 0.70
CA LEU A 35 9.64 -16.32 1.15
C LEU A 35 9.88 -15.17 2.13
N GLU A 36 10.80 -15.36 3.10
CA GLU A 36 11.19 -14.30 4.04
C GLU A 36 11.77 -13.08 3.32
N ASP A 37 12.63 -13.29 2.31
CA ASP A 37 13.20 -12.21 1.51
C ASP A 37 12.12 -11.50 0.65
N THR A 38 11.18 -12.25 0.10
CA THR A 38 10.04 -11.70 -0.64
C THR A 38 9.16 -10.84 0.27
N GLU A 39 8.86 -11.32 1.48
CA GLU A 39 8.10 -10.58 2.48
C GLU A 39 8.80 -9.27 2.87
N GLN A 40 10.09 -9.32 3.16
CA GLN A 40 10.86 -8.13 3.50
C GLN A 40 10.86 -7.08 2.37
N ARG A 41 11.00 -7.49 1.11
CA ARG A 41 10.94 -6.58 -0.03
C ARG A 41 9.53 -6.04 -0.27
N PHE A 42 8.50 -6.84 0.01
CA PHE A 42 7.12 -6.39 -0.02
C PHE A 42 6.86 -5.31 1.05
N LEU A 43 7.30 -5.54 2.28
CA LEU A 43 7.18 -4.56 3.37
C LEU A 43 7.94 -3.27 3.05
N GLU A 44 9.12 -3.36 2.46
CA GLU A 44 9.89 -2.18 2.05
C GLU A 44 9.18 -1.39 0.93
N TRP A 45 8.59 -2.09 -0.06
CA TRP A 45 7.75 -1.46 -1.08
C TRP A 45 6.52 -0.79 -0.47
N PHE A 46 5.84 -1.47 0.43
CA PHE A 46 4.65 -0.97 1.10
C PHE A 46 4.95 0.29 1.91
N TYR A 47 6.00 0.23 2.73
CA TYR A 47 6.46 1.38 3.51
C TYR A 47 6.86 2.56 2.61
N HIS A 48 7.61 2.30 1.53
CA HIS A 48 8.00 3.35 0.58
C HIS A 48 6.79 4.00 -0.09
N THR A 49 5.78 3.22 -0.40
CA THR A 49 4.53 3.75 -0.98
C THR A 49 3.79 4.66 0.00
N GLN A 50 3.69 4.26 1.26
CA GLN A 50 3.11 5.11 2.31
C GLN A 50 3.94 6.37 2.57
N PHE A 51 5.28 6.24 2.59
CA PHE A 51 6.19 7.38 2.74
C PHE A 51 5.95 8.41 1.63
N GLU A 52 5.91 7.99 0.38
CA GLU A 52 5.64 8.87 -0.76
C GLU A 52 4.30 9.60 -0.65
N MET A 53 3.25 8.88 -0.23
CA MET A 53 1.93 9.48 -0.04
C MET A 53 1.94 10.52 1.07
N SER A 54 2.45 10.17 2.25
CA SER A 54 2.48 11.06 3.42
C SER A 54 3.37 12.27 3.18
N TYR A 55 4.52 12.04 2.56
CA TYR A 55 5.44 13.13 2.19
C TYR A 55 4.77 14.11 1.22
N GLY A 56 4.09 13.60 0.19
CA GLY A 56 3.35 14.44 -0.76
C GLY A 56 2.18 15.19 -0.12
N ILE A 57 1.54 14.61 0.92
CA ILE A 57 0.51 15.30 1.71
C ILE A 57 1.14 16.48 2.48
N VAL A 58 2.25 16.25 3.16
CA VAL A 58 2.96 17.32 3.90
C VAL A 58 3.39 18.43 2.95
N GLU A 59 3.97 18.11 1.79
CA GLU A 59 4.30 19.10 0.76
C GLU A 59 3.09 19.91 0.28
N HIS A 60 1.94 19.23 0.08
CA HIS A 60 0.71 19.88 -0.36
C HIS A 60 0.24 20.95 0.63
N PHE A 61 0.26 20.65 1.92
CA PHE A 61 -0.15 21.60 2.95
C PHE A 61 0.90 22.67 3.20
N LEU A 62 2.19 22.34 3.09
CA LEU A 62 3.26 23.33 3.18
C LEU A 62 3.14 24.42 2.09
N LYS A 63 2.74 24.05 0.87
CA LYS A 63 2.47 24.99 -0.23
C LYS A 63 1.35 26.01 0.08
N LYS A 64 0.46 25.69 1.02
CA LYS A 64 -0.60 26.59 1.48
C LYS A 64 -0.14 27.58 2.55
N THR A 65 1.09 27.42 3.06
CA THR A 65 1.64 28.21 4.15
C THR A 65 2.81 29.07 3.62
N PRO A 66 2.58 30.30 3.17
CA PRO A 66 3.59 31.12 2.46
C PRO A 66 4.90 31.30 3.23
N ALA A 67 4.83 31.41 4.57
CA ALA A 67 6.01 31.58 5.42
C ALA A 67 6.96 30.39 5.41
N GLU A 68 6.46 29.22 5.01
CA GLU A 68 7.16 27.95 5.08
C GLU A 68 7.70 27.45 3.72
N LEU A 69 7.45 28.22 2.64
CA LEU A 69 7.82 27.84 1.26
C LEU A 69 9.34 27.62 1.09
N THR A 70 10.17 28.19 1.95
CA THR A 70 11.63 27.97 1.93
C THR A 70 12.03 26.53 2.15
N TYR A 71 11.16 25.72 2.78
CA TYR A 71 11.41 24.30 3.01
C TYR A 71 11.14 23.45 1.77
N LEU A 72 10.28 23.86 0.82
CA LEU A 72 9.90 23.04 -0.33
C LEU A 72 11.09 22.57 -1.16
N SER A 73 12.03 23.47 -1.47
CA SER A 73 13.23 23.12 -2.25
C SER A 73 14.16 22.13 -1.51
N ARG A 74 14.16 22.22 -0.18
CA ARG A 74 14.91 21.26 0.66
C ARG A 74 14.22 19.92 0.70
N LEU A 75 12.90 19.87 0.86
CA LEU A 75 12.12 18.65 0.86
C LEU A 75 12.35 17.87 -0.42
N GLU A 76 12.21 18.52 -1.57
CA GLU A 76 12.40 17.89 -2.87
C GLU A 76 13.81 17.30 -3.04
N LYS A 77 14.84 18.02 -2.58
CA LYS A 77 16.23 17.59 -2.66
C LYS A 77 16.57 16.43 -1.70
N ASP A 78 16.06 16.52 -0.47
CA ASP A 78 16.50 15.63 0.62
C ASP A 78 15.62 14.37 0.75
N LYS A 79 14.52 14.27 0.00
CA LYS A 79 13.49 13.23 0.10
C LYS A 79 14.07 11.81 0.12
N GLU A 80 14.89 11.47 -0.86
CA GLU A 80 15.51 10.16 -0.99
C GLU A 80 16.46 9.85 0.18
N GLU A 81 17.21 10.85 0.65
CA GLU A 81 18.10 10.68 1.79
C GLU A 81 17.32 10.47 3.09
N ILE A 82 16.21 11.22 3.26
CA ILE A 82 15.31 11.08 4.40
C ILE A 82 14.73 9.67 4.43
N PHE A 83 14.21 9.18 3.31
CA PHE A 83 13.69 7.81 3.20
C PHE A 83 14.75 6.76 3.52
N ARG A 84 15.96 6.88 2.96
CA ARG A 84 17.05 5.90 3.18
C ARG A 84 17.57 5.91 4.62
N SER A 85 17.58 7.06 5.27
CA SER A 85 18.06 7.22 6.66
C SER A 85 17.01 6.82 7.69
N ASP A 86 15.75 6.64 7.28
CA ASP A 86 14.68 6.25 8.18
C ASP A 86 14.82 4.78 8.62
N GLY A 87 15.10 4.59 9.92
CA GLY A 87 15.24 3.26 10.52
C GLY A 87 13.94 2.47 10.59
N ASN A 88 12.78 3.09 10.36
CA ASN A 88 11.48 2.43 10.43
C ASN A 88 11.09 1.72 9.13
N ARG A 89 11.76 2.00 8.01
CA ARG A 89 11.46 1.38 6.69
C ARG A 89 11.49 -0.15 6.67
N LYS A 90 12.15 -0.77 7.66
CA LYS A 90 12.24 -2.22 7.82
C LYS A 90 11.37 -2.75 8.96
N LYS A 91 10.54 -1.90 9.55
CA LYS A 91 9.63 -2.26 10.63
C LYS A 91 8.21 -2.11 10.09
N GLU A 92 7.32 -2.97 10.52
CA GLU A 92 5.88 -2.91 10.22
C GLU A 92 5.22 -1.70 10.90
N MET A 93 5.67 -0.49 10.55
CA MET A 93 5.12 0.74 11.11
C MET A 93 4.45 1.57 10.03
N GLU A 94 3.27 2.05 10.35
CA GLU A 94 2.55 2.98 9.51
C GLU A 94 3.33 4.29 9.32
N CYS A 95 3.46 4.71 8.07
CA CYS A 95 4.12 5.96 7.70
C CYS A 95 3.07 7.07 7.47
N SER A 96 2.45 7.53 8.57
CA SER A 96 1.42 8.57 8.54
C SER A 96 1.98 9.98 8.27
N PRO A 97 1.14 10.98 7.91
CA PRO A 97 1.54 12.37 7.79
C PRO A 97 2.12 12.95 9.09
N GLU A 98 1.59 12.55 10.24
CA GLU A 98 2.14 12.93 11.55
C GLU A 98 3.57 12.45 11.73
N TYR A 99 3.81 11.17 11.38
CA TYR A 99 5.15 10.59 11.45
C TYR A 99 6.13 11.36 10.57
N ILE A 100 5.76 11.68 9.33
CA ILE A 100 6.61 12.46 8.40
C ILE A 100 6.89 13.84 8.97
N CYS A 101 5.91 14.54 9.51
CA CYS A 101 6.12 15.85 10.13
C CYS A 101 7.15 15.79 11.27
N ARG A 102 7.05 14.79 12.15
CA ARG A 102 8.04 14.57 13.24
C ARG A 102 9.44 14.25 12.71
N LEU A 103 9.52 13.44 11.66
CA LEU A 103 10.78 13.08 11.01
C LEU A 103 11.48 14.31 10.41
N LEU A 104 10.71 15.18 9.74
CA LEU A 104 11.19 16.42 9.14
C LEU A 104 11.64 17.44 10.20
N ASP A 105 10.87 17.61 11.29
CA ASP A 105 11.24 18.48 12.40
C ASP A 105 12.57 18.03 13.03
N LYS A 106 12.74 16.73 13.22
CA LYS A 106 14.00 16.16 13.71
C LYS A 106 15.15 16.40 12.73
N ARG A 107 14.93 16.20 11.44
CA ARG A 107 15.94 16.36 10.38
C ARG A 107 16.42 17.81 10.27
N TYR A 108 15.49 18.75 10.30
CA TYR A 108 15.77 20.19 10.09
C TYR A 108 15.94 20.98 11.39
N GLN A 109 15.82 20.31 12.54
CA GLN A 109 15.92 20.93 13.88
C GLN A 109 14.95 22.12 14.02
N THR A 110 13.69 21.90 13.68
CA THR A 110 12.60 22.88 13.66
C THR A 110 11.34 22.34 14.30
N ALA A 111 10.32 23.16 14.48
CA ALA A 111 8.96 22.76 14.87
C ALA A 111 7.92 23.12 13.79
N VAL A 112 8.37 23.50 12.61
CA VAL A 112 7.52 23.97 11.51
C VAL A 112 6.52 22.91 11.07
N PHE A 113 7.00 21.70 10.87
CA PHE A 113 6.15 20.61 10.37
C PHE A 113 5.17 20.09 11.43
N GLY A 114 5.59 20.04 12.69
CA GLY A 114 4.70 19.71 13.80
C GLY A 114 3.60 20.76 14.01
N ASN A 115 3.91 22.04 13.79
CA ASN A 115 2.89 23.09 13.82
C ASN A 115 1.97 23.00 12.60
N LEU A 116 2.53 22.77 11.41
CA LEU A 116 1.75 22.51 10.18
C LEU A 116 0.77 21.34 10.39
N TYR A 117 1.23 20.23 11.00
CA TYR A 117 0.36 19.10 11.31
C TYR A 117 -0.75 19.50 12.28
N LYS A 118 -0.45 20.24 13.36
CA LYS A 118 -1.49 20.68 14.31
C LYS A 118 -2.58 21.52 13.65
N ASP A 119 -2.19 22.39 12.70
CA ASP A 119 -3.12 23.27 11.99
C ASP A 119 -4.01 22.52 10.98
N TYR A 120 -3.49 21.45 10.39
CA TYR A 120 -4.14 20.71 9.30
C TYR A 120 -4.34 19.20 9.58
N ALA A 121 -4.20 18.73 10.83
CA ALA A 121 -4.22 17.31 11.18
C ALA A 121 -5.40 16.56 10.55
N ARG A 122 -6.63 17.05 10.78
CA ARG A 122 -7.84 16.40 10.26
C ARG A 122 -7.84 16.26 8.74
N GLN A 123 -7.40 17.30 8.03
CA GLN A 123 -7.37 17.29 6.57
C GLN A 123 -6.26 16.38 6.03
N MET A 124 -5.11 16.35 6.71
CA MET A 124 -4.00 15.48 6.34
C MET A 124 -4.37 14.00 6.53
N GLU A 125 -4.96 13.64 7.67
CA GLU A 125 -5.39 12.28 7.97
C GLU A 125 -6.51 11.84 7.02
N GLN A 126 -7.52 12.67 6.78
CA GLN A 126 -8.56 12.36 5.80
C GLN A 126 -7.97 12.08 4.42
N LEU A 127 -7.04 12.93 3.94
CA LEU A 127 -6.41 12.74 2.64
C LEU A 127 -5.52 11.49 2.60
N PHE A 128 -4.89 11.16 3.71
CA PHE A 128 -4.11 9.93 3.85
C PHE A 128 -5.01 8.70 3.78
N GLU A 129 -6.10 8.67 4.55
CA GLU A 129 -7.09 7.58 4.52
C GLU A 129 -7.66 7.38 3.11
N GLU A 130 -8.06 8.46 2.43
CA GLU A 130 -8.57 8.39 1.05
C GLU A 130 -7.55 7.80 0.07
N LYS A 131 -6.27 8.12 0.23
CA LYS A 131 -5.21 7.60 -0.63
C LYS A 131 -4.75 6.19 -0.24
N CYS A 132 -4.90 5.82 1.02
CA CYS A 132 -4.47 4.52 1.56
C CYS A 132 -5.54 3.43 1.47
N ILE A 133 -6.67 3.65 0.78
CA ILE A 133 -7.74 2.63 0.64
C ILE A 133 -7.17 1.29 0.19
N ALA A 134 -6.25 1.29 -0.79
CA ALA A 134 -5.62 0.05 -1.25
C ALA A 134 -4.79 -0.63 -0.15
N THR A 135 -4.15 0.14 0.74
CA THR A 135 -3.36 -0.41 1.86
C THR A 135 -4.25 -0.99 2.95
N GLN A 136 -5.40 -0.37 3.22
CA GLN A 136 -6.38 -0.91 4.17
C GLN A 136 -6.94 -2.27 3.72
N LEU A 137 -7.00 -2.52 2.41
CA LEU A 137 -7.46 -3.80 1.88
C LEU A 137 -6.47 -4.98 2.12
N PHE A 138 -5.25 -4.72 2.64
CA PHE A 138 -4.38 -5.81 3.13
C PHE A 138 -4.90 -6.39 4.45
N GLU A 139 -5.60 -5.60 5.27
CA GLU A 139 -6.19 -6.03 6.53
C GLU A 139 -7.66 -6.46 6.36
N TYR A 140 -8.34 -5.93 5.34
CA TYR A 140 -9.77 -6.12 5.11
C TYR A 140 -10.04 -6.69 3.72
N GLN A 141 -11.23 -7.28 3.56
CA GLN A 141 -11.70 -7.78 2.28
C GLN A 141 -12.99 -7.07 1.89
N ILE A 142 -13.11 -6.69 0.62
CA ILE A 142 -14.37 -6.26 0.06
C ILE A 142 -15.16 -7.51 -0.33
N LYS A 143 -16.35 -7.67 0.23
CA LYS A 143 -17.26 -8.76 -0.12
C LYS A 143 -18.25 -8.26 -1.19
N PHE A 144 -18.25 -8.91 -2.34
CA PHE A 144 -19.25 -8.70 -3.39
C PHE A 144 -20.20 -9.89 -3.38
N GLU A 145 -21.49 -9.61 -3.30
CA GLU A 145 -22.55 -10.60 -3.34
C GLU A 145 -23.43 -10.35 -4.56
N LEU A 146 -23.66 -11.38 -5.36
CA LEU A 146 -24.46 -11.30 -6.57
C LEU A 146 -25.51 -12.43 -6.61
N SER A 147 -26.78 -12.06 -6.65
CA SER A 147 -27.88 -12.98 -6.98
C SER A 147 -28.09 -12.99 -8.49
N MET A 148 -27.96 -14.15 -9.10
CA MET A 148 -28.19 -14.32 -10.53
C MET A 148 -29.61 -14.87 -10.78
N PRO A 149 -30.34 -14.34 -11.77
CA PRO A 149 -31.58 -14.96 -12.19
C PRO A 149 -31.29 -16.25 -12.96
N GLY A 150 -32.13 -17.27 -12.77
CA GLY A 150 -32.03 -18.53 -13.52
C GLY A 150 -30.94 -19.48 -13.02
N GLU A 151 -30.49 -20.36 -13.90
CA GLU A 151 -29.51 -21.39 -13.62
C GLU A 151 -28.09 -20.84 -13.89
N LEU A 152 -27.20 -20.96 -12.89
CA LEU A 152 -25.81 -20.54 -13.02
C LEU A 152 -25.07 -21.48 -13.99
N LEU A 153 -24.49 -20.93 -15.05
CA LEU A 153 -23.69 -21.67 -16.04
C LEU A 153 -22.19 -21.64 -15.68
N SER A 154 -21.69 -20.51 -15.30
CA SER A 154 -20.28 -20.36 -14.94
C SER A 154 -20.05 -19.19 -13.98
N SER A 155 -18.99 -19.30 -13.16
CA SER A 155 -18.47 -18.17 -12.40
C SER A 155 -16.99 -18.36 -12.10
N ASN A 156 -16.29 -17.28 -11.84
CA ASN A 156 -14.91 -17.33 -11.35
C ASN A 156 -14.81 -17.23 -9.82
N THR A 157 -15.94 -17.31 -9.11
CA THR A 157 -15.93 -17.57 -7.66
C THR A 157 -16.25 -19.03 -7.39
N VAL A 158 -15.63 -19.58 -6.35
CA VAL A 158 -15.91 -20.92 -5.83
C VAL A 158 -16.82 -20.87 -4.59
N SER A 159 -17.20 -19.68 -4.14
CA SER A 159 -18.01 -19.49 -2.94
C SER A 159 -19.43 -19.10 -3.31
N ALA A 160 -20.41 -19.87 -2.82
CA ALA A 160 -21.81 -19.53 -2.85
C ALA A 160 -22.35 -19.57 -1.42
N GLU A 161 -22.95 -18.48 -0.97
CA GLU A 161 -23.55 -18.34 0.36
C GLU A 161 -25.04 -17.98 0.14
N ASP A 162 -25.95 -18.76 0.71
CA ASP A 162 -27.40 -18.52 0.63
C ASP A 162 -27.96 -18.32 -0.80
N GLY A 163 -27.39 -19.03 -1.78
CA GLY A 163 -27.81 -18.93 -3.19
C GLY A 163 -27.25 -17.70 -3.93
N MET A 164 -26.38 -16.93 -3.29
CA MET A 164 -25.65 -15.81 -3.88
C MET A 164 -24.21 -16.20 -4.19
N LEU A 165 -23.70 -15.71 -5.31
CA LEU A 165 -22.28 -15.78 -5.62
C LEU A 165 -21.52 -14.76 -4.79
N VAL A 166 -20.42 -15.18 -4.16
CA VAL A 166 -19.64 -14.34 -3.25
C VAL A 166 -18.20 -14.23 -3.73
N TRP A 167 -17.74 -13.00 -3.97
CA TRP A 167 -16.34 -12.71 -4.19
C TRP A 167 -15.78 -11.96 -2.99
N LYS A 168 -14.67 -12.45 -2.44
CA LYS A 168 -13.89 -11.77 -1.41
C LYS A 168 -12.67 -11.17 -2.08
N VAL A 169 -12.63 -9.85 -2.19
CA VAL A 169 -11.59 -9.10 -2.88
C VAL A 169 -10.72 -8.40 -1.86
N ASP A 170 -9.46 -8.79 -1.78
CA ASP A 170 -8.42 -8.21 -0.95
C ASP A 170 -7.50 -7.28 -1.77
N ALA A 171 -6.52 -6.66 -1.11
CA ALA A 171 -5.56 -5.78 -1.77
C ALA A 171 -4.78 -6.49 -2.88
N TYR A 172 -4.44 -7.76 -2.71
CA TYR A 172 -3.70 -8.52 -3.70
C TYR A 172 -4.50 -8.66 -5.01
N ARG A 173 -5.82 -8.88 -4.90
CA ARG A 173 -6.71 -8.95 -6.07
C ARG A 173 -6.94 -7.58 -6.71
N VAL A 174 -7.04 -6.52 -5.91
CA VAL A 174 -7.15 -5.13 -6.42
C VAL A 174 -5.90 -4.72 -7.19
N LEU A 175 -4.72 -5.11 -6.70
CA LEU A 175 -3.44 -4.80 -7.34
C LEU A 175 -3.12 -5.70 -8.53
N ALA A 176 -3.82 -6.85 -8.66
CA ALA A 176 -3.62 -7.75 -9.80
C ALA A 176 -4.19 -7.13 -11.08
N ASP A 177 -3.36 -7.05 -12.11
CA ASP A 177 -3.79 -6.61 -13.43
C ASP A 177 -4.97 -7.46 -13.95
N ASN A 178 -6.03 -6.79 -14.41
CA ASN A 178 -7.19 -7.44 -15.02
C ASN A 178 -8.01 -8.39 -14.13
N TYR A 179 -7.99 -8.22 -12.80
CA TYR A 179 -8.93 -8.96 -11.97
C TYR A 179 -10.37 -8.55 -12.28
N ARG A 180 -11.20 -9.51 -12.66
CA ARG A 180 -12.62 -9.29 -13.02
C ARG A 180 -13.50 -10.27 -12.27
N LEU A 181 -14.64 -9.79 -11.77
CA LEU A 181 -15.71 -10.64 -11.27
C LEU A 181 -16.53 -11.10 -12.47
N GLN A 182 -16.70 -12.40 -12.63
CA GLN A 182 -17.39 -12.98 -13.79
C GLN A 182 -18.40 -14.04 -13.35
N ALA A 183 -19.62 -13.93 -13.84
CA ALA A 183 -20.65 -14.94 -13.71
C ALA A 183 -21.56 -14.91 -14.94
N GLU A 184 -22.10 -16.08 -15.30
CA GLU A 184 -23.02 -16.26 -16.40
C GLU A 184 -24.18 -17.15 -15.94
N SER A 185 -25.41 -16.80 -16.29
CA SER A 185 -26.64 -17.57 -16.01
C SER A 185 -27.55 -17.67 -17.23
N ARG A 186 -28.44 -18.65 -17.21
CA ARG A 186 -29.44 -18.89 -18.25
C ARG A 186 -30.83 -18.81 -17.68
#